data_04a7d33639c103deb423d4e1c41a683d
#
_entry.id   04a7d33639c103deb423d4e1c41a683d
#
_cell.length_a   1.000
_cell.length_b   1.000
_cell.length_c   1.000
_cell.angle_alpha   90.00
_cell.angle_beta   90.00
_cell.angle_gamma   90.00
#
_symmetry.space_group_name_H-M   'P 1'
#
loop_
_entity.id
_entity.type
_entity.pdbx_description
1 polymer ?
#
loop_
_entity_poly.entity_id
_entity_poly.type
_entity_poly.pdbx_seq_one_letter_code
_entity_poly.pdbx_strand_id
1 'polypeptide(L)'
;SSLIGLNLDEACNTISKIPVNLKIFNKYTFDNRIVYVLNNKAENATTYNQSLLFVKRNTELKTLIIGWKEISRRYNFDDLSWLYDIEFELLNNNEIDKIVCIGPQAYDIATRLKYANIEEDKIVVIPLIEEATKFIKSKTKGNIYGILNFDMVEPFNNNMKGEKSGN
;
A
#
# COMPACT_ATOMS: atom_id res chain seq x y z
N SER A 1 2.32 -6.49 29.24
CA SER A 1 3.59 -6.16 29.96
C SER A 1 3.35 -5.96 31.45
N SER A 2 2.30 -5.23 31.87
CA SER A 2 1.99 -5.04 33.31
C SER A 2 1.72 -6.34 34.08
N LEU A 3 1.17 -7.36 33.42
CA LEU A 3 0.90 -8.69 34.03
C LEU A 3 2.18 -9.48 34.37
N ILE A 4 3.32 -9.16 33.75
CA ILE A 4 4.61 -9.81 34.00
C ILE A 4 5.62 -8.87 34.69
N GLY A 5 5.11 -7.76 35.25
CA GLY A 5 5.95 -6.80 36.01
C GLY A 5 6.89 -5.93 35.19
N LEU A 6 6.73 -5.90 33.86
CA LEU A 6 7.53 -4.99 33.00
C LEU A 6 6.94 -3.57 33.01
N ASN A 7 7.80 -2.58 33.22
CA ASN A 7 7.44 -1.19 33.08
C ASN A 7 7.14 -0.88 31.58
N LEU A 8 5.96 -0.37 31.28
CA LEU A 8 5.53 -0.11 29.90
C LEU A 8 6.41 0.93 29.21
N ASP A 9 6.79 2.00 29.91
CA ASP A 9 7.62 3.06 29.36
C ASP A 9 9.04 2.57 29.05
N GLU A 10 9.59 1.72 29.91
CA GLU A 10 10.90 1.11 29.74
C GLU A 10 10.90 0.11 28.57
N ALA A 11 9.81 -0.68 28.43
CA ALA A 11 9.58 -1.57 27.30
C ALA A 11 9.46 -0.79 25.98
N CYS A 12 8.67 0.27 25.95
CA CYS A 12 8.51 1.14 24.78
C CYS A 12 9.84 1.82 24.39
N ASN A 13 10.61 2.34 25.36
CA ASN A 13 11.90 2.93 25.13
C ASN A 13 12.94 1.92 24.61
N THR A 14 12.87 0.69 25.06
CA THR A 14 13.76 -0.38 24.59
C THR A 14 13.40 -0.79 23.17
N ILE A 15 12.13 -1.01 22.89
CA ILE A 15 11.61 -1.38 21.56
C ILE A 15 11.93 -0.28 20.54
N SER A 16 11.78 1.00 20.92
CA SER A 16 12.04 2.13 20.00
C SER A 16 13.53 2.24 19.57
N LYS A 17 14.45 1.67 20.34
CA LYS A 17 15.89 1.66 20.03
C LYS A 17 16.32 0.45 19.18
N ILE A 18 15.48 -0.56 19.04
CA ILE A 18 15.78 -1.71 18.20
C ILE A 18 15.65 -1.29 16.74
N PRO A 19 16.73 -1.40 15.93
CA PRO A 19 16.63 -1.14 14.49
C PRO A 19 15.69 -2.18 13.89
N VAL A 20 14.47 -1.77 13.64
CA VAL A 20 13.46 -2.65 13.08
C VAL A 20 13.76 -2.80 11.58
N ASN A 21 14.44 -3.87 11.22
CA ASN A 21 14.63 -4.26 9.83
C ASN A 21 13.31 -4.87 9.32
N LEU A 22 12.31 -3.99 9.15
CA LEU A 22 10.99 -4.39 8.72
C LEU A 22 11.02 -4.64 7.22
N LYS A 23 11.08 -5.90 6.79
CA LYS A 23 10.67 -6.32 5.43
C LYS A 23 9.24 -5.87 5.07
N ILE A 24 8.53 -5.32 6.02
CA ILE A 24 7.13 -4.86 5.93
C ILE A 24 7.04 -3.42 5.43
N PHE A 25 8.10 -2.63 5.58
CA PHE A 25 8.09 -1.20 5.28
C PHE A 25 9.38 -0.78 4.58
N ASN A 26 9.26 -0.26 3.38
CA ASN A 26 10.36 0.34 2.64
C ASN A 26 10.09 1.83 2.46
N LYS A 27 11.13 2.65 2.66
CA LYS A 27 11.10 4.09 2.44
C LYS A 27 12.32 4.51 1.64
N TYR A 28 12.12 5.24 0.56
CA TYR A 28 13.19 5.82 -0.24
C TYR A 28 12.70 7.07 -0.97
N THR A 29 13.61 7.80 -1.60
CA THR A 29 13.28 9.01 -2.38
C THR A 29 13.37 8.70 -3.86
N PHE A 30 12.40 9.19 -4.61
CA PHE A 30 12.36 9.19 -6.06
C PHE A 30 11.94 10.59 -6.55
N ASP A 31 12.81 11.25 -7.32
CA ASP A 31 12.54 12.56 -7.95
C ASP A 31 11.90 13.59 -6.98
N ASN A 32 12.53 13.80 -5.82
CA ASN A 32 12.07 14.66 -4.73
C ASN A 32 10.75 14.24 -4.06
N ARG A 33 10.22 13.07 -4.38
CA ARG A 33 9.04 12.47 -3.76
C ARG A 33 9.48 11.35 -2.82
N ILE A 34 8.85 11.24 -1.67
CA ILE A 34 9.10 10.10 -0.77
C ILE A 34 8.20 8.95 -1.22
N VAL A 35 8.80 7.79 -1.38
CA VAL A 35 8.10 6.53 -1.68
C VAL A 35 8.05 5.70 -0.40
N TYR A 36 6.84 5.38 0.03
CA TYR A 36 6.55 4.46 1.12
C TYR A 36 5.96 3.19 0.53
N VAL A 37 6.54 2.04 0.82
CA VAL A 37 5.99 0.75 0.39
C VAL A 37 5.61 -0.05 1.63
N LEU A 38 4.31 -0.26 1.78
CA LEU A 38 3.68 -1.00 2.87
C LEU A 38 3.39 -2.41 2.35
N ASN A 39 4.12 -3.38 2.91
CA ASN A 39 4.00 -4.77 2.51
C ASN A 39 2.89 -5.45 3.32
N ASN A 40 1.83 -5.83 2.66
CA ASN A 40 0.67 -6.47 3.27
C ASN A 40 0.60 -7.95 2.91
N LYS A 41 0.03 -8.75 3.81
CA LYS A 41 -0.34 -10.12 3.49
C LYS A 41 -1.69 -10.11 2.78
N ALA A 42 -1.83 -10.92 1.74
CA ALA A 42 -3.12 -11.19 1.12
C ALA A 42 -4.13 -11.69 2.16
N GLU A 43 -5.42 -11.47 1.91
CA GLU A 43 -6.54 -11.94 2.75
C GLU A 43 -6.54 -11.42 4.20
N ASN A 44 -5.84 -10.32 4.47
CA ASN A 44 -5.76 -9.76 5.82
C ASN A 44 -6.20 -8.30 5.84
N ALA A 45 -7.51 -8.06 5.93
CA ALA A 45 -8.10 -6.73 6.01
C ALA A 45 -7.47 -5.88 7.13
N THR A 46 -7.10 -6.47 8.27
CA THR A 46 -6.49 -5.74 9.38
C THR A 46 -5.17 -5.06 8.97
N THR A 47 -4.30 -5.74 8.23
CA THR A 47 -3.02 -5.14 7.80
C THR A 47 -3.25 -4.03 6.77
N TYR A 48 -4.25 -4.19 5.89
CA TYR A 48 -4.63 -3.12 4.96
C TYR A 48 -5.20 -1.90 5.70
N ASN A 49 -6.09 -2.11 6.67
CA ASN A 49 -6.65 -1.03 7.47
C ASN A 49 -5.56 -0.27 8.26
N GLN A 50 -4.56 -0.96 8.80
CA GLN A 50 -3.40 -0.30 9.42
C GLN A 50 -2.59 0.52 8.40
N SER A 51 -2.41 0.01 7.18
CA SER A 51 -1.75 0.74 6.10
C SER A 51 -2.54 1.99 5.69
N LEU A 52 -3.86 1.88 5.58
CA LEU A 52 -4.75 3.02 5.29
C LEU A 52 -4.72 4.08 6.38
N LEU A 53 -4.71 3.67 7.65
CA LEU A 53 -4.56 4.57 8.79
C LEU A 53 -3.21 5.30 8.78
N PHE A 54 -2.13 4.61 8.41
CA PHE A 54 -0.83 5.24 8.22
C PHE A 54 -0.87 6.29 7.11
N VAL A 55 -1.48 5.99 5.98
CA VAL A 55 -1.65 6.94 4.87
C VAL A 55 -2.50 8.13 5.29
N LYS A 56 -3.61 7.90 6.00
CA LYS A 56 -4.52 8.95 6.47
C LYS A 56 -3.85 9.95 7.42
N ARG A 57 -2.95 9.49 8.28
CA ARG A 57 -2.24 10.35 9.23
C ARG A 57 -1.30 11.37 8.59
N ASN A 58 -0.89 11.12 7.36
CA ASN A 58 -0.06 12.06 6.61
C ASN A 58 -0.98 13.02 5.85
N THR A 59 -0.83 14.32 6.09
CA THR A 59 -1.70 15.37 5.52
C THR A 59 -1.15 15.97 4.22
N GLU A 60 0.00 15.50 3.75
CA GLU A 60 0.59 15.95 2.50
C GLU A 60 -0.11 15.33 1.29
N LEU A 61 -0.03 16.03 0.14
CA LEU A 61 -0.52 15.50 -1.14
C LEU A 61 0.17 14.16 -1.47
N LYS A 62 -0.61 13.19 -1.90
CA LYS A 62 -0.12 11.83 -2.09
C LYS A 62 -0.78 11.10 -3.25
N THR A 63 -0.05 10.18 -3.83
CA THR A 63 -0.54 9.18 -4.78
C THR A 63 -0.45 7.80 -4.13
N LEU A 64 -1.49 7.00 -4.27
CA LEU A 64 -1.48 5.62 -3.82
C LEU A 64 -1.34 4.67 -5.00
N ILE A 65 -0.70 3.54 -4.76
CA ILE A 65 -0.76 2.36 -5.61
C ILE A 65 -1.20 1.18 -4.76
N ILE A 66 -2.26 0.51 -5.20
CA ILE A 66 -2.89 -0.59 -4.46
C ILE A 66 -2.98 -1.80 -5.38
N GLY A 67 -2.53 -2.95 -4.90
CA GLY A 67 -2.66 -4.17 -5.67
C GLY A 67 -1.96 -5.37 -5.06
N TRP A 68 -2.27 -6.52 -5.64
CA TRP A 68 -1.72 -7.82 -5.30
C TRP A 68 -1.67 -8.71 -6.53
N LYS A 69 -0.74 -9.64 -6.53
CA LYS A 69 -0.54 -10.59 -7.62
C LYS A 69 -1.41 -11.84 -7.45
N GLU A 70 -1.48 -12.32 -6.22
CA GLU A 70 -2.25 -13.51 -5.85
C GLU A 70 -3.12 -13.21 -4.63
N ILE A 71 -4.35 -13.70 -4.63
CA ILE A 71 -5.27 -13.53 -3.52
C ILE A 71 -4.98 -14.57 -2.44
N SER A 72 -4.75 -15.80 -2.84
CA SER A 72 -4.38 -16.89 -1.94
C SER A 72 -3.35 -17.81 -2.56
N ARG A 73 -2.33 -18.17 -1.76
CA ARG A 73 -1.33 -19.20 -2.15
C ARG A 73 -1.79 -20.61 -1.85
N ARG A 74 -2.80 -20.77 -1.00
CA ARG A 74 -3.24 -22.07 -0.50
C ARG A 74 -4.42 -22.64 -1.25
N TYR A 75 -5.22 -21.81 -1.88
CA TYR A 75 -6.51 -22.19 -2.46
C TYR A 75 -6.66 -21.58 -3.84
N ASN A 76 -7.05 -22.39 -4.81
CA ASN A 76 -7.36 -21.97 -6.19
C ASN A 76 -8.77 -21.39 -6.27
N PHE A 77 -9.12 -20.40 -5.44
CA PHE A 77 -10.37 -19.69 -5.59
C PHE A 77 -10.17 -18.19 -5.38
N ASP A 78 -10.91 -17.43 -6.16
CA ASP A 78 -10.84 -15.98 -6.23
C ASP A 78 -11.91 -15.36 -5.31
N ASP A 79 -11.86 -15.67 -4.01
CA ASP A 79 -12.75 -15.02 -3.04
C ASP A 79 -12.20 -13.64 -2.67
N LEU A 80 -12.89 -12.61 -3.13
CA LEU A 80 -12.59 -11.21 -2.88
C LEU A 80 -13.47 -10.57 -1.80
N SER A 81 -14.27 -11.36 -1.08
CA SER A 81 -15.19 -10.83 -0.05
C SER A 81 -14.47 -10.01 1.02
N TRP A 82 -13.25 -10.38 1.37
CA TRP A 82 -12.41 -9.67 2.34
C TRP A 82 -12.05 -8.23 1.94
N LEU A 83 -12.20 -7.85 0.65
CA LEU A 83 -12.06 -6.45 0.21
C LEU A 83 -13.11 -5.54 0.84
N TYR A 84 -14.27 -6.09 1.18
CA TYR A 84 -15.34 -5.33 1.82
C TYR A 84 -15.10 -5.09 3.31
N ASP A 85 -14.14 -5.81 3.91
CA ASP A 85 -13.69 -5.59 5.28
C ASP A 85 -12.58 -4.52 5.37
N ILE A 86 -12.09 -4.04 4.21
CA ILE A 86 -11.12 -2.95 4.15
C ILE A 86 -11.84 -1.60 4.17
N GLU A 87 -11.41 -0.74 5.10
CA GLU A 87 -11.98 0.60 5.31
C GLU A 87 -11.45 1.62 4.29
N PHE A 88 -11.67 1.40 3.00
CA PHE A 88 -11.22 2.34 1.95
C PHE A 88 -11.87 3.72 2.07
N GLU A 89 -12.94 3.85 2.80
CA GLU A 89 -13.58 5.12 3.18
C GLU A 89 -12.60 6.09 3.88
N LEU A 90 -11.54 5.55 4.50
CA LEU A 90 -10.45 6.34 5.08
C LEU A 90 -9.67 7.16 4.04
N LEU A 91 -9.75 6.79 2.77
CA LEU A 91 -9.10 7.47 1.65
C LEU A 91 -9.95 8.59 1.03
N ASN A 92 -11.19 8.78 1.50
CA ASN A 92 -12.05 9.86 0.99
C ASN A 92 -11.61 11.20 1.60
N ASN A 93 -10.56 11.79 1.03
CA ASN A 93 -10.00 13.07 1.44
C ASN A 93 -9.37 13.81 0.26
N ASN A 94 -9.10 15.11 0.46
CA ASN A 94 -8.58 16.00 -0.59
C ASN A 94 -7.06 15.89 -0.82
N GLU A 95 -6.33 15.21 0.08
CA GLU A 95 -4.88 15.05 -0.06
C GLU A 95 -4.48 13.92 -1.03
N ILE A 96 -5.45 13.20 -1.58
CA ILE A 96 -5.18 12.15 -2.57
C ILE A 96 -5.29 12.72 -3.98
N ASP A 97 -4.17 12.67 -4.70
CA ASP A 97 -4.11 13.02 -6.12
C ASP A 97 -4.69 11.90 -6.99
N LYS A 98 -4.14 10.69 -6.88
CA LYS A 98 -4.61 9.50 -7.62
C LYS A 98 -4.45 8.24 -6.78
N ILE A 99 -5.32 7.26 -7.06
CA ILE A 99 -5.21 5.88 -6.55
C ILE A 99 -5.09 4.97 -7.77
N VAL A 100 -3.92 4.38 -7.95
CA VAL A 100 -3.61 3.50 -9.07
C VAL A 100 -3.82 2.05 -8.64
N CYS A 101 -4.81 1.41 -9.21
CA CYS A 101 -5.16 0.01 -8.97
C CYS A 101 -4.37 -0.88 -9.94
N ILE A 102 -3.62 -1.85 -9.42
CA ILE A 102 -2.74 -2.74 -10.20
C ILE A 102 -3.01 -4.21 -9.92
N GLY A 103 -2.45 -5.06 -10.77
CA GLY A 103 -2.58 -6.51 -10.65
C GLY A 103 -3.85 -7.07 -11.29
N PRO A 104 -4.04 -8.40 -11.21
CA PRO A 104 -5.19 -9.08 -11.81
C PRO A 104 -6.54 -8.56 -11.33
N GLN A 105 -6.62 -8.14 -10.06
CA GLN A 105 -7.86 -7.66 -9.42
C GLN A 105 -7.99 -6.13 -9.41
N ALA A 106 -7.27 -5.43 -10.30
CA ALA A 106 -7.28 -3.96 -10.34
C ALA A 106 -8.69 -3.37 -10.52
N TYR A 107 -9.55 -4.03 -11.30
CA TYR A 107 -10.95 -3.62 -11.52
C TYR A 107 -11.83 -3.82 -10.28
N ASP A 108 -11.60 -4.90 -9.53
CA ASP A 108 -12.33 -5.18 -8.29
C ASP A 108 -11.98 -4.16 -7.21
N ILE A 109 -10.68 -3.81 -7.09
CA ILE A 109 -10.21 -2.74 -6.21
C ILE A 109 -10.89 -1.42 -6.58
N ALA A 110 -10.87 -1.06 -7.87
CA ALA A 110 -11.48 0.17 -8.36
C ALA A 110 -12.98 0.22 -8.08
N THR A 111 -13.67 -0.90 -8.26
CA THR A 111 -15.09 -1.03 -7.93
C THR A 111 -15.33 -0.80 -6.44
N ARG A 112 -14.53 -1.43 -5.58
CA ARG A 112 -14.64 -1.25 -4.12
C ARG A 112 -14.33 0.19 -3.70
N LEU A 113 -13.37 0.87 -4.33
CA LEU A 113 -13.08 2.29 -4.09
C LEU A 113 -14.27 3.20 -4.44
N LYS A 114 -14.99 2.90 -5.52
CA LYS A 114 -16.22 3.62 -5.86
C LYS A 114 -17.29 3.45 -4.79
N TYR A 115 -17.45 2.23 -4.25
CA TYR A 115 -18.36 2.00 -3.12
C TYR A 115 -17.93 2.74 -1.83
N ALA A 116 -16.65 3.07 -1.69
CA ALA A 116 -16.13 3.90 -0.61
C ALA A 116 -16.31 5.42 -0.88
N ASN A 117 -17.06 5.80 -1.91
CA ASN A 117 -17.28 7.18 -2.34
C ASN A 117 -16.01 7.94 -2.73
N ILE A 118 -15.00 7.23 -3.22
CA ILE A 118 -13.82 7.88 -3.82
C ILE A 118 -14.22 8.44 -5.19
N GLU A 119 -13.85 9.69 -5.46
CA GLU A 119 -14.11 10.37 -6.73
C GLU A 119 -13.52 9.59 -7.91
N GLU A 120 -14.32 9.37 -8.95
CA GLU A 120 -13.92 8.50 -10.09
C GLU A 120 -12.68 9.02 -10.82
N ASP A 121 -12.51 10.33 -10.89
CA ASP A 121 -11.34 10.94 -11.51
C ASP A 121 -10.03 10.67 -10.76
N LYS A 122 -10.11 10.32 -9.48
CA LYS A 122 -8.96 9.90 -8.66
C LYS A 122 -8.59 8.43 -8.85
N ILE A 123 -9.51 7.59 -9.36
CA ILE A 123 -9.31 6.15 -9.53
C ILE A 123 -8.74 5.87 -10.91
N VAL A 124 -7.58 5.21 -10.95
CA VAL A 124 -6.89 4.84 -12.19
C VAL A 124 -6.63 3.34 -12.19
N VAL A 125 -7.06 2.63 -13.24
CA VAL A 125 -6.87 1.19 -13.37
C VAL A 125 -5.78 0.92 -14.40
N ILE A 126 -4.65 0.40 -13.95
CA ILE A 126 -3.52 0.00 -14.79
C ILE A 126 -2.98 -1.34 -14.26
N PRO A 127 -3.48 -2.48 -14.76
CA PRO A 127 -3.11 -3.80 -14.23
C PRO A 127 -1.61 -4.10 -14.28
N LEU A 128 -0.90 -3.63 -15.32
CA LEU A 128 0.53 -3.89 -15.52
C LEU A 128 1.39 -2.93 -14.69
N ILE A 129 2.26 -3.50 -13.87
CA ILE A 129 3.08 -2.74 -12.92
C ILE A 129 4.06 -1.78 -13.61
N GLU A 130 4.61 -2.16 -14.76
CA GLU A 130 5.52 -1.34 -15.55
C GLU A 130 4.81 -0.08 -16.08
N GLU A 131 3.59 -0.24 -16.55
CA GLU A 131 2.78 0.88 -17.05
C GLU A 131 2.31 1.77 -15.90
N ALA A 132 1.88 1.16 -14.80
CA ALA A 132 1.48 1.88 -13.60
C ALA A 132 2.60 2.73 -13.02
N THR A 133 3.82 2.19 -12.94
CA THR A 133 4.97 2.95 -12.45
C THR A 133 5.37 4.10 -13.41
N LYS A 134 5.28 3.90 -14.71
CA LYS A 134 5.47 5.00 -15.71
C LYS A 134 4.42 6.09 -15.52
N PHE A 135 3.16 5.70 -15.34
CA PHE A 135 2.07 6.65 -15.08
C PHE A 135 2.32 7.44 -13.79
N ILE A 136 2.66 6.76 -12.68
CA ILE A 136 2.93 7.40 -11.39
C ILE A 136 4.07 8.42 -11.52
N LYS A 137 5.16 8.06 -12.21
CA LYS A 137 6.31 8.93 -12.41
C LYS A 137 5.97 10.20 -13.17
N SER A 138 5.12 10.12 -14.19
CA SER A 138 4.89 11.20 -15.17
C SER A 138 3.58 11.95 -15.00
N LYS A 139 2.57 11.37 -14.35
CA LYS A 139 1.20 11.87 -14.36
C LYS A 139 0.61 12.11 -12.97
N THR A 140 1.35 11.83 -11.89
CA THR A 140 0.85 11.99 -10.54
C THR A 140 1.73 12.90 -9.68
N LYS A 141 1.19 13.36 -8.56
CA LYS A 141 1.82 14.33 -7.67
C LYS A 141 1.89 13.81 -6.22
N GLY A 142 2.70 14.50 -5.41
CA GLY A 142 2.85 14.22 -3.98
C GLY A 142 3.66 12.97 -3.67
N ASN A 143 3.73 12.61 -2.41
CA ASN A 143 4.42 11.40 -1.96
C ASN A 143 3.70 10.13 -2.45
N ILE A 144 4.43 9.05 -2.60
CA ILE A 144 3.92 7.80 -3.18
C ILE A 144 3.77 6.76 -2.08
N TYR A 145 2.59 6.15 -1.99
CA TYR A 145 2.27 5.12 -1.02
C TYR A 145 1.87 3.83 -1.73
N GLY A 146 2.74 2.81 -1.69
CA GLY A 146 2.44 1.48 -2.19
C GLY A 146 1.82 0.62 -1.09
N ILE A 147 0.56 0.24 -1.26
CA ILE A 147 -0.13 -0.73 -0.40
C ILE A 147 -0.22 -2.02 -1.20
N LEU A 148 0.81 -2.84 -1.07
CA LEU A 148 1.06 -3.98 -1.94
C LEU A 148 1.19 -5.27 -1.14
N ASN A 149 0.86 -6.41 -1.75
CA ASN A 149 1.30 -7.66 -1.18
C ASN A 149 2.78 -7.92 -1.51
N PHE A 150 3.41 -8.81 -0.76
CA PHE A 150 4.85 -9.02 -0.83
C PHE A 150 5.35 -9.46 -2.22
N ASP A 151 4.53 -10.12 -3.03
CA ASP A 151 4.87 -10.54 -4.40
C ASP A 151 5.01 -9.36 -5.37
N MET A 152 4.39 -8.22 -5.05
CA MET A 152 4.43 -7.02 -5.87
C MET A 152 5.43 -5.97 -5.40
N VAL A 153 5.95 -6.10 -4.18
CA VAL A 153 6.86 -5.10 -3.59
C VAL A 153 8.16 -5.01 -4.37
N GLU A 154 8.79 -6.15 -4.66
CA GLU A 154 10.07 -6.17 -5.40
C GLU A 154 9.90 -5.69 -6.84
N PRO A 155 8.94 -6.20 -7.64
CA PRO A 155 8.67 -5.68 -8.97
C PRO A 155 8.38 -4.18 -8.99
N PHE A 156 7.60 -3.68 -8.02
CA PHE A 156 7.31 -2.25 -7.90
C PHE A 156 8.58 -1.44 -7.63
N ASN A 157 9.39 -1.84 -6.66
CA ASN A 157 10.61 -1.14 -6.31
C ASN A 157 11.61 -1.09 -7.46
N ASN A 158 11.79 -2.22 -8.19
CA ASN A 158 12.69 -2.30 -9.34
C ASN A 158 12.24 -1.36 -10.45
N ASN A 159 10.96 -1.36 -10.78
CA ASN A 159 10.39 -0.44 -11.79
C ASN A 159 10.48 1.03 -11.34
N MET A 160 10.26 1.32 -10.07
CA MET A 160 10.41 2.69 -9.55
C MET A 160 11.85 3.18 -9.61
N LYS A 161 12.83 2.35 -9.24
CA LYS A 161 14.27 2.70 -9.26
C LYS A 161 14.89 2.64 -10.65
N GLY A 162 14.24 2.04 -11.62
CA GLY A 162 14.79 1.80 -12.95
C GLY A 162 15.78 0.64 -13.01
N GLU A 163 15.82 -0.21 -12.00
CA GLU A 163 16.59 -1.45 -11.98
C GLU A 163 15.84 -2.50 -12.81
N LYS A 164 16.56 -3.19 -13.73
CA LYS A 164 15.97 -4.32 -14.46
C LYS A 164 15.71 -5.44 -13.46
N SER A 165 14.50 -6.01 -13.47
CA SER A 165 14.22 -7.25 -12.77
C SER A 165 15.27 -8.28 -13.21
N GLY A 166 16.09 -8.76 -12.28
CA GLY A 166 16.92 -9.91 -12.52
C GLY A 166 16.00 -11.10 -12.81
N ASN A 167 16.28 -11.81 -13.90
CA ASN A 167 15.67 -13.09 -14.25
C ASN A 167 15.95 -14.15 -13.18
#